data_685f93b839362c39055abc361f5b548d
#
_entry.id   685f93b839362c39055abc361f5b548d
#
_cell.length_a   1.000
_cell.length_b   1.000
_cell.length_c   1.000
_cell.angle_alpha   90.00
_cell.angle_beta   90.00
_cell.angle_gamma   90.00
#
_symmetry.space_group_name_H-M   'P 1'
#
loop_
_entity.id
_entity.type
_entity.pdbx_description
1 polymer ?
#
loop_
_entity_poly.entity_id
_entity_poly.type
_entity_poly.pdbx_seq_one_letter_code
_entity_poly.pdbx_strand_id
1 'polypeptide(L)'
;MTETEKLACKRGSKRGPAAARNASALLVNPLDSQHIVGVEEIALPDGVPAISARISFDGGTCWRESWPVPVQAGWAGVVGPVLAMDAHGTVNLAALALDAERFRASLVVYRSEDGGIHWSLPEVVVQGAAECCYSIATDLNPASPNRGGVYLAADMGNALCFARTTDGRNWNGKGRSKPGPLLSGLCFNPEVLVDAGGTVHVVWMTGPSGCSILAVDSADGGHTFSAPVTIAEGIVGVREGLPETAPATCVAADGVAVCVWADDREGRARLYHRRSLDGGRTWQGPAAGAPLICGEGSSQHEFQPHLILTAGGEICCAYYEYGPKAPGGDLLVDLAMAVSYDRGATFGSRMVLSERPWDPAVDQPISRGATRGALGWLALG
;
A
#
# COMPACT_ATOMS: atom_id res chain seq x y z
N MET A 1 -32.43 -2.21 -21.68
CA MET A 1 -31.85 -3.10 -20.68
C MET A 1 -32.25 -4.53 -21.05
N THR A 2 -31.31 -5.25 -21.61
CA THR A 2 -31.50 -6.63 -22.02
C THR A 2 -31.43 -7.56 -20.81
N GLU A 3 -32.08 -8.75 -20.86
CA GLU A 3 -32.11 -9.75 -19.77
C GLU A 3 -30.73 -10.23 -19.29
N THR A 4 -29.66 -9.94 -20.05
CA THR A 4 -28.27 -10.25 -19.70
C THR A 4 -27.69 -9.28 -18.66
N GLU A 5 -28.30 -8.14 -18.41
CA GLU A 5 -27.85 -7.14 -17.41
C GLU A 5 -28.36 -7.41 -16.00
N LYS A 6 -29.20 -8.42 -15.82
CA LYS A 6 -29.64 -8.91 -14.50
C LYS A 6 -28.70 -9.95 -13.90
N LEU A 7 -27.40 -9.94 -14.21
CA LEU A 7 -26.42 -10.72 -13.47
C LEU A 7 -26.31 -10.16 -12.06
N ALA A 8 -27.12 -10.77 -11.22
CA ALA A 8 -27.06 -10.90 -9.77
C ALA A 8 -26.18 -9.88 -9.03
N CYS A 9 -26.77 -8.74 -8.69
CA CYS A 9 -26.40 -8.01 -7.48
C CYS A 9 -26.65 -8.93 -6.28
N LYS A 10 -25.65 -9.66 -5.83
CA LYS A 10 -25.73 -10.45 -4.59
C LYS A 10 -25.51 -9.50 -3.43
N ARG A 11 -26.59 -8.96 -2.90
CA ARG A 11 -26.56 -8.40 -1.53
C ARG A 11 -25.90 -9.44 -0.63
N GLY A 12 -24.77 -9.09 -0.01
CA GLY A 12 -23.99 -9.85 0.93
C GLY A 12 -24.32 -11.33 1.01
N SER A 13 -23.75 -12.16 0.16
CA SER A 13 -23.97 -13.61 0.26
C SER A 13 -23.52 -14.07 1.63
N LYS A 14 -24.38 -14.81 2.35
CA LYS A 14 -23.96 -15.58 3.52
C LYS A 14 -22.74 -16.39 3.12
N ARG A 15 -21.57 -16.03 3.62
CA ARG A 15 -20.30 -16.67 3.31
C ARG A 15 -20.38 -18.14 3.69
N GLY A 16 -20.17 -19.03 2.71
CA GLY A 16 -19.68 -20.38 2.98
C GLY A 16 -18.32 -20.31 3.67
N PRO A 17 -17.76 -21.42 4.19
CA PRO A 17 -16.46 -21.41 4.83
C PRO A 17 -15.45 -20.75 3.89
N ALA A 18 -14.97 -19.57 4.28
CA ALA A 18 -14.08 -18.79 3.46
C ALA A 18 -12.78 -19.56 3.29
N ALA A 19 -12.41 -19.87 2.05
CA ALA A 19 -11.03 -20.14 1.73
C ALA A 19 -10.19 -18.97 2.28
N ALA A 20 -9.11 -19.32 2.95
CA ALA A 20 -8.18 -18.37 3.53
C ALA A 20 -7.75 -17.34 2.47
N ARG A 21 -7.94 -16.06 2.77
CA ARG A 21 -7.66 -14.95 1.86
C ARG A 21 -6.54 -14.11 2.46
N ASN A 22 -5.41 -14.07 1.79
CA ASN A 22 -4.24 -13.29 2.15
C ASN A 22 -4.14 -12.08 1.25
N ALA A 23 -3.56 -11.01 1.72
CA ALA A 23 -3.33 -9.75 1.03
C ALA A 23 -4.55 -9.24 0.23
N SER A 24 -5.01 -8.09 0.55
CA SER A 24 -6.08 -7.42 -0.19
C SER A 24 -5.73 -5.94 -0.35
N ALA A 25 -6.11 -5.36 -1.47
CA ALA A 25 -6.05 -3.93 -1.70
C ALA A 25 -7.42 -3.43 -2.13
N LEU A 26 -7.74 -2.21 -1.72
CA LEU A 26 -8.95 -1.50 -2.10
C LEU A 26 -8.57 -0.16 -2.72
N LEU A 27 -9.22 0.19 -3.81
CA LEU A 27 -9.02 1.45 -4.51
C LEU A 27 -10.39 2.08 -4.75
N VAL A 28 -10.58 3.30 -4.27
CA VAL A 28 -11.70 4.15 -4.67
C VAL A 28 -11.25 4.98 -5.86
N ASN A 29 -12.07 5.04 -6.90
CA ASN A 29 -11.78 5.86 -8.06
C ASN A 29 -11.73 7.34 -7.66
N PRO A 30 -10.60 8.03 -7.81
CA PRO A 30 -10.47 9.42 -7.41
C PRO A 30 -11.34 10.37 -8.23
N LEU A 31 -11.88 9.93 -9.36
CA LEU A 31 -12.76 10.69 -10.24
C LEU A 31 -14.26 10.36 -10.04
N ASP A 32 -14.56 9.24 -9.38
CA ASP A 32 -15.92 8.76 -9.11
C ASP A 32 -15.96 7.88 -7.87
N SER A 33 -16.34 8.43 -6.73
CA SER A 33 -16.39 7.73 -5.44
C SER A 33 -17.40 6.57 -5.38
N GLN A 34 -18.27 6.43 -6.38
CA GLN A 34 -19.17 5.28 -6.50
C GLN A 34 -18.46 4.06 -7.08
N HIS A 35 -17.35 4.26 -7.78
CA HIS A 35 -16.56 3.19 -8.37
C HIS A 35 -15.44 2.77 -7.44
N ILE A 36 -15.50 1.52 -6.96
CA ILE A 36 -14.53 0.93 -6.03
C ILE A 36 -14.03 -0.39 -6.62
N VAL A 37 -12.72 -0.60 -6.59
CA VAL A 37 -12.07 -1.85 -7.01
C VAL A 37 -11.39 -2.47 -5.79
N GLY A 38 -11.79 -3.67 -5.43
CA GLY A 38 -11.14 -4.48 -4.41
C GLY A 38 -10.46 -5.68 -5.07
N VAL A 39 -9.23 -6.01 -4.64
CA VAL A 39 -8.53 -7.22 -5.06
C VAL A 39 -8.14 -8.04 -3.86
N GLU A 40 -8.12 -9.36 -4.03
CA GLU A 40 -7.76 -10.29 -2.97
C GLU A 40 -6.98 -11.49 -3.54
N GLU A 41 -6.08 -12.03 -2.76
CA GLU A 41 -5.45 -13.30 -3.07
C GLU A 41 -6.43 -14.45 -2.85
N ILE A 42 -6.47 -15.35 -3.82
CA ILE A 42 -7.26 -16.57 -3.79
C ILE A 42 -6.37 -17.77 -4.15
N ALA A 43 -6.81 -18.97 -3.79
CA ALA A 43 -6.25 -20.19 -4.33
C ALA A 43 -7.18 -20.70 -5.46
N LEU A 44 -6.62 -20.99 -6.64
CA LEU A 44 -7.32 -21.68 -7.70
C LEU A 44 -7.61 -23.14 -7.29
N PRO A 45 -8.48 -23.88 -8.00
CA PRO A 45 -8.82 -25.26 -7.65
C PRO A 45 -7.63 -26.23 -7.61
N ASP A 46 -6.56 -25.92 -8.32
CA ASP A 46 -5.28 -26.65 -8.33
C ASP A 46 -4.31 -26.19 -7.23
N GLY A 47 -4.72 -25.24 -6.38
CA GLY A 47 -3.92 -24.67 -5.30
C GLY A 47 -3.00 -23.54 -5.71
N VAL A 48 -2.97 -23.14 -6.98
CA VAL A 48 -2.12 -22.03 -7.46
C VAL A 48 -2.63 -20.69 -6.89
N PRO A 49 -1.78 -19.88 -6.24
CA PRO A 49 -2.14 -18.55 -5.80
C PRO A 49 -2.47 -17.64 -6.99
N ALA A 50 -3.57 -16.93 -6.90
CA ALA A 50 -4.04 -16.01 -7.93
C ALA A 50 -4.70 -14.80 -7.27
N ILE A 51 -4.99 -13.77 -8.07
CA ILE A 51 -5.66 -12.56 -7.63
C ILE A 51 -7.04 -12.51 -8.26
N SER A 52 -8.06 -12.30 -7.43
CA SER A 52 -9.43 -12.03 -7.84
C SER A 52 -9.78 -10.58 -7.60
N ALA A 53 -10.58 -9.98 -8.45
CA ALA A 53 -11.07 -8.63 -8.27
C ALA A 53 -12.58 -8.61 -7.99
N ARG A 54 -13.01 -7.59 -7.25
CA ARG A 54 -14.42 -7.24 -7.01
C ARG A 54 -14.62 -5.78 -7.29
N ILE A 55 -15.69 -5.44 -7.96
CA ILE A 55 -15.95 -4.09 -8.41
C ILE A 55 -17.34 -3.65 -7.92
N SER A 56 -17.40 -2.43 -7.42
CA SER A 56 -18.64 -1.73 -7.13
C SER A 56 -18.73 -0.46 -7.99
N PHE A 57 -19.92 -0.14 -8.46
CA PHE A 57 -20.25 1.12 -9.15
C PHE A 57 -21.35 1.91 -8.42
N ASP A 58 -21.60 1.57 -7.15
CA ASP A 58 -22.63 2.17 -6.30
C ASP A 58 -22.15 2.41 -4.86
N GLY A 59 -20.88 2.77 -4.72
CA GLY A 59 -20.27 3.11 -3.43
C GLY A 59 -20.15 1.92 -2.47
N GLY A 60 -19.98 0.72 -2.99
CA GLY A 60 -19.83 -0.49 -2.18
C GLY A 60 -21.14 -1.18 -1.78
N THR A 61 -22.30 -0.69 -2.25
CA THR A 61 -23.60 -1.31 -1.95
C THR A 61 -23.76 -2.66 -2.63
N CYS A 62 -23.37 -2.75 -3.90
CA CYS A 62 -23.34 -3.99 -4.67
C CYS A 62 -21.95 -4.26 -5.24
N TRP A 63 -21.54 -5.52 -5.20
CA TRP A 63 -20.24 -5.96 -5.67
C TRP A 63 -20.41 -7.01 -6.75
N ARG A 64 -19.63 -6.84 -7.84
CA ARG A 64 -19.50 -7.83 -8.93
C ARG A 64 -18.17 -8.53 -8.78
N GLU A 65 -18.14 -9.84 -8.97
CA GLU A 65 -16.89 -10.58 -9.05
C GLU A 65 -16.34 -10.46 -10.49
N SER A 66 -15.05 -10.18 -10.59
CA SER A 66 -14.27 -10.26 -11.82
C SER A 66 -13.58 -11.62 -11.88
N TRP A 67 -13.20 -12.04 -13.08
CA TRP A 67 -12.40 -13.24 -13.28
C TRP A 67 -11.02 -13.07 -12.63
N PRO A 68 -10.39 -14.16 -12.18
CA PRO A 68 -9.03 -14.11 -11.72
C PRO A 68 -8.11 -13.42 -12.73
N VAL A 69 -7.18 -12.62 -12.23
CA VAL A 69 -6.16 -11.99 -13.05
C VAL A 69 -5.35 -13.08 -13.76
N PRO A 70 -5.03 -12.96 -15.07
CA PRO A 70 -4.37 -14.02 -15.81
C PRO A 70 -3.04 -14.46 -15.21
N VAL A 71 -2.90 -15.76 -14.93
CA VAL A 71 -1.63 -16.36 -14.51
C VAL A 71 -0.99 -16.96 -15.76
N GLN A 72 0.24 -16.56 -16.09
CA GLN A 72 0.94 -17.07 -17.27
C GLN A 72 1.46 -18.50 -17.04
N ALA A 73 1.56 -19.26 -18.13
CA ALA A 73 2.17 -20.59 -18.09
C ALA A 73 3.63 -20.51 -17.59
N GLY A 74 4.01 -21.41 -16.69
CA GLY A 74 5.33 -21.45 -16.07
C GLY A 74 5.45 -20.63 -14.79
N TRP A 75 4.38 -19.94 -14.36
CA TRP A 75 4.33 -19.31 -13.05
C TRP A 75 3.69 -20.24 -12.02
N ALA A 76 4.25 -20.22 -10.80
CA ALA A 76 3.69 -20.92 -9.65
C ALA A 76 2.50 -20.16 -9.03
N GLY A 77 2.26 -18.92 -9.45
CA GLY A 77 1.17 -18.10 -8.97
C GLY A 77 1.47 -16.61 -9.05
N VAL A 78 0.50 -15.81 -8.60
CA VAL A 78 0.58 -14.35 -8.51
C VAL A 78 0.06 -13.91 -7.14
N VAL A 79 0.84 -13.08 -6.44
CA VAL A 79 0.57 -12.65 -5.04
C VAL A 79 0.87 -11.17 -4.82
N GLY A 80 0.47 -10.62 -3.66
CA GLY A 80 0.82 -9.27 -3.21
C GLY A 80 0.22 -8.15 -4.06
N PRO A 81 -1.10 -8.11 -4.33
CA PRO A 81 -1.66 -7.07 -5.19
C PRO A 81 -1.60 -5.69 -4.55
N VAL A 82 -1.19 -4.69 -5.33
CA VAL A 82 -1.36 -3.25 -5.04
C VAL A 82 -2.01 -2.57 -6.23
N LEU A 83 -2.81 -1.55 -5.99
CA LEU A 83 -3.64 -0.89 -6.99
C LEU A 83 -3.32 0.60 -7.11
N ALA A 84 -3.39 1.12 -8.32
CA ALA A 84 -3.49 2.55 -8.58
C ALA A 84 -4.38 2.79 -9.81
N MET A 85 -5.10 3.92 -9.85
CA MET A 85 -5.90 4.33 -11.01
C MET A 85 -5.31 5.57 -11.63
N ASP A 86 -5.16 5.56 -12.94
CA ASP A 86 -4.64 6.72 -13.65
C ASP A 86 -5.73 7.77 -13.96
N ALA A 87 -5.30 8.92 -14.48
CA ALA A 87 -6.18 10.03 -14.80
C ALA A 87 -7.19 9.75 -15.94
N HIS A 88 -7.11 8.59 -16.57
CA HIS A 88 -8.02 8.11 -17.62
C HIS A 88 -9.01 7.06 -17.11
N GLY A 89 -8.91 6.69 -15.83
CA GLY A 89 -9.72 5.64 -15.20
C GLY A 89 -9.20 4.21 -15.43
N THR A 90 -7.98 4.07 -15.97
CA THR A 90 -7.33 2.76 -16.08
C THR A 90 -6.87 2.30 -14.70
N VAL A 91 -7.28 1.11 -14.31
CA VAL A 91 -6.79 0.47 -13.09
C VAL A 91 -5.50 -0.27 -13.39
N ASN A 92 -4.45 0.05 -12.65
CA ASN A 92 -3.15 -0.61 -12.72
C ASN A 92 -2.99 -1.47 -11.45
N LEU A 93 -2.73 -2.76 -11.64
CA LEU A 93 -2.50 -3.72 -10.56
C LEU A 93 -1.07 -4.21 -10.67
N ALA A 94 -0.25 -3.88 -9.69
CA ALA A 94 1.07 -4.47 -9.56
C ALA A 94 1.02 -5.69 -8.65
N ALA A 95 1.80 -6.73 -8.97
CA ALA A 95 1.83 -7.98 -8.23
C ALA A 95 3.16 -8.72 -8.44
N LEU A 96 3.45 -9.72 -7.60
CA LEU A 96 4.57 -10.63 -7.76
C LEU A 96 4.12 -11.89 -8.49
N ALA A 97 4.69 -12.15 -9.64
CA ALA A 97 4.58 -13.42 -10.35
C ALA A 97 5.68 -14.36 -9.85
N LEU A 98 5.30 -15.50 -9.31
CA LEU A 98 6.19 -16.49 -8.72
C LEU A 98 6.67 -17.47 -9.79
N ASP A 99 8.01 -17.62 -9.95
CA ASP A 99 8.59 -18.60 -10.88
C ASP A 99 8.60 -20.00 -10.23
N ALA A 100 8.02 -20.98 -10.90
CA ALA A 100 7.92 -22.35 -10.41
C ALA A 100 9.28 -23.06 -10.29
N GLU A 101 10.27 -22.67 -11.12
CA GLU A 101 11.54 -23.39 -11.22
C GLU A 101 12.69 -22.74 -10.43
N ARG A 102 12.61 -21.45 -10.14
CA ARG A 102 13.76 -20.65 -9.68
C ARG A 102 13.63 -20.02 -8.32
N PHE A 103 12.53 -20.19 -7.62
CA PHE A 103 12.24 -19.48 -6.35
C PHE A 103 12.47 -17.97 -6.45
N ARG A 104 12.20 -17.40 -7.61
CA ARG A 104 12.31 -15.97 -7.89
C ARG A 104 10.93 -15.44 -8.23
N ALA A 105 10.72 -14.18 -7.92
CA ALA A 105 9.54 -13.47 -8.35
C ALA A 105 9.88 -12.45 -9.44
N SER A 106 8.90 -12.09 -10.24
CA SER A 106 8.97 -10.94 -11.15
C SER A 106 7.87 -9.97 -10.75
N LEU A 107 8.21 -8.69 -10.65
CA LEU A 107 7.22 -7.65 -10.44
C LEU A 107 6.53 -7.37 -11.77
N VAL A 108 5.22 -7.56 -11.80
CA VAL A 108 4.39 -7.46 -13.00
C VAL A 108 3.27 -6.46 -12.79
N VAL A 109 2.80 -5.86 -13.88
CA VAL A 109 1.66 -4.94 -13.85
C VAL A 109 0.60 -5.39 -14.85
N TYR A 110 -0.62 -5.52 -14.38
CA TYR A 110 -1.82 -5.73 -15.17
C TYR A 110 -2.57 -4.42 -15.32
N ARG A 111 -3.35 -4.29 -16.38
CA ARG A 111 -4.19 -3.12 -16.64
C ARG A 111 -5.62 -3.52 -16.90
N SER A 112 -6.54 -2.70 -16.41
CA SER A 112 -7.95 -2.78 -16.76
C SER A 112 -8.41 -1.41 -17.26
N GLU A 113 -8.93 -1.37 -18.48
CA GLU A 113 -9.44 -0.14 -19.12
C GLU A 113 -10.97 -0.01 -18.95
N ASP A 114 -11.58 -0.96 -18.26
CA ASP A 114 -13.03 -1.04 -18.02
C ASP A 114 -13.40 -1.08 -16.52
N GLY A 115 -12.55 -0.46 -15.70
CA GLY A 115 -12.81 -0.29 -14.27
C GLY A 115 -12.61 -1.54 -13.42
N GLY A 116 -11.74 -2.47 -13.84
CA GLY A 116 -11.42 -3.69 -13.10
C GLY A 116 -12.18 -4.93 -13.56
N ILE A 117 -13.03 -4.83 -14.61
CA ILE A 117 -13.85 -5.95 -15.08
C ILE A 117 -12.99 -6.97 -15.84
N HIS A 118 -12.16 -6.50 -16.79
CA HIS A 118 -11.23 -7.35 -17.54
C HIS A 118 -9.81 -6.86 -17.37
N TRP A 119 -8.87 -7.78 -17.32
CA TRP A 119 -7.45 -7.50 -17.09
C TRP A 119 -6.62 -7.91 -18.30
N SER A 120 -5.64 -7.07 -18.65
CA SER A 120 -4.66 -7.38 -19.68
C SER A 120 -3.79 -8.58 -19.32
N LEU A 121 -3.04 -9.10 -20.27
CA LEU A 121 -1.84 -9.87 -19.93
C LEU A 121 -0.85 -8.97 -19.15
N PRO A 122 -0.06 -9.55 -18.24
CA PRO A 122 0.86 -8.78 -17.43
C PRO A 122 2.07 -8.29 -18.23
N GLU A 123 2.50 -7.08 -17.92
CA GLU A 123 3.80 -6.56 -18.33
C GLU A 123 4.83 -6.81 -17.22
N VAL A 124 5.96 -7.43 -17.56
CA VAL A 124 7.05 -7.66 -16.59
C VAL A 124 7.86 -6.37 -16.45
N VAL A 125 7.78 -5.75 -15.27
CA VAL A 125 8.50 -4.50 -14.95
C VAL A 125 9.88 -4.79 -14.40
N VAL A 126 10.00 -5.71 -13.43
CA VAL A 126 11.27 -6.12 -12.82
C VAL A 126 11.38 -7.63 -12.80
N GLN A 127 12.50 -8.16 -13.30
CA GLN A 127 12.77 -9.60 -13.32
C GLN A 127 13.69 -10.01 -12.17
N GLY A 128 13.43 -11.18 -11.59
CA GLY A 128 14.30 -11.80 -10.60
C GLY A 128 14.33 -11.06 -9.26
N ALA A 129 13.25 -10.36 -8.95
CA ALA A 129 13.02 -9.87 -7.61
C ALA A 129 13.05 -11.05 -6.64
N ALA A 130 13.74 -10.87 -5.50
CA ALA A 130 13.51 -11.69 -4.33
C ALA A 130 12.15 -11.27 -3.72
N GLU A 131 11.81 -11.75 -2.55
CA GLU A 131 10.72 -11.16 -1.77
C GLU A 131 10.94 -9.65 -1.69
N CYS A 132 10.15 -8.85 -2.41
CA CYS A 132 10.31 -7.41 -2.46
C CYS A 132 9.03 -6.72 -2.00
N CYS A 133 9.21 -5.64 -1.25
CA CYS A 133 8.15 -4.68 -1.01
C CYS A 133 8.10 -3.70 -2.18
N TYR A 134 6.91 -3.26 -2.55
CA TYR A 134 6.71 -2.31 -3.64
C TYR A 134 5.43 -1.53 -3.46
N SER A 135 5.37 -0.39 -4.12
CA SER A 135 4.18 0.46 -4.18
C SER A 135 4.01 1.03 -5.58
N ILE A 136 2.80 1.44 -5.90
CA ILE A 136 2.42 2.01 -7.19
C ILE A 136 1.60 3.28 -6.97
N ALA A 137 1.85 4.33 -7.76
CA ALA A 137 1.10 5.57 -7.73
C ALA A 137 0.91 6.15 -9.13
N THR A 138 0.00 7.10 -9.27
CA THR A 138 -0.33 7.73 -10.54
C THR A 138 -0.40 9.25 -10.42
N ASP A 139 -0.03 9.96 -11.47
CA ASP A 139 -0.19 11.41 -11.54
C ASP A 139 -1.60 11.76 -12.02
N LEU A 140 -2.42 12.25 -11.11
CA LEU A 140 -3.80 12.66 -11.35
C LEU A 140 -3.93 14.18 -11.59
N ASN A 141 -2.85 14.96 -11.41
CA ASN A 141 -2.92 16.41 -11.55
C ASN A 141 -3.27 16.83 -12.99
N PRO A 142 -4.40 17.51 -13.20
CA PRO A 142 -4.82 17.92 -14.54
C PRO A 142 -3.87 18.94 -15.20
N ALA A 143 -3.09 19.67 -14.41
CA ALA A 143 -2.11 20.65 -14.88
C ALA A 143 -0.69 20.06 -15.04
N SER A 144 -0.46 18.81 -14.62
CA SER A 144 0.84 18.18 -14.75
C SER A 144 1.16 17.81 -16.20
N PRO A 145 2.38 18.08 -16.69
CA PRO A 145 2.84 17.56 -17.97
C PRO A 145 2.97 16.02 -17.98
N ASN A 146 2.99 15.40 -16.81
CA ASN A 146 3.11 13.95 -16.63
C ASN A 146 1.78 13.30 -16.24
N ARG A 147 0.67 14.01 -16.40
CA ARG A 147 -0.67 13.49 -16.09
C ARG A 147 -0.92 12.12 -16.71
N GLY A 148 -1.40 11.18 -15.91
CA GLY A 148 -1.60 9.79 -16.30
C GLY A 148 -0.33 8.94 -16.25
N GLY A 149 0.80 9.52 -15.83
CA GLY A 149 2.02 8.78 -15.51
C GLY A 149 1.77 7.78 -14.38
N VAL A 150 2.30 6.58 -14.52
CA VAL A 150 2.26 5.52 -13.53
C VAL A 150 3.67 5.28 -13.04
N TYR A 151 3.85 5.25 -11.73
CA TYR A 151 5.12 5.14 -11.04
C TYR A 151 5.13 3.94 -10.11
N LEU A 152 6.26 3.25 -10.04
CA LEU A 152 6.45 2.08 -9.22
C LEU A 152 7.79 2.19 -8.50
N ALA A 153 7.80 1.98 -7.20
CA ALA A 153 9.00 1.84 -6.39
C ALA A 153 9.07 0.43 -5.81
N ALA A 154 10.25 -0.18 -5.83
CA ALA A 154 10.44 -1.55 -5.37
C ALA A 154 11.78 -1.73 -4.65
N ASP A 155 11.76 -2.48 -3.56
CA ASP A 155 12.94 -2.98 -2.88
C ASP A 155 13.48 -4.19 -3.62
N MET A 156 14.74 -4.13 -4.04
CA MET A 156 15.46 -5.24 -4.69
C MET A 156 16.52 -5.85 -3.78
N GLY A 157 16.38 -5.69 -2.46
CA GLY A 157 17.28 -6.22 -1.44
C GLY A 157 18.58 -5.42 -1.26
N ASN A 158 19.14 -4.87 -2.31
CA ASN A 158 20.36 -4.05 -2.28
C ASN A 158 20.26 -2.75 -3.07
N ALA A 159 19.09 -2.44 -3.54
CA ALA A 159 18.82 -1.22 -4.30
C ALA A 159 17.34 -0.85 -4.22
N LEU A 160 17.06 0.44 -4.14
CA LEU A 160 15.76 1.01 -4.41
C LEU A 160 15.62 1.14 -5.94
N CYS A 161 14.71 0.38 -6.51
CA CYS A 161 14.36 0.47 -7.93
C CYS A 161 13.15 1.37 -8.13
N PHE A 162 13.19 2.12 -9.23
CA PHE A 162 12.08 2.95 -9.65
C PHE A 162 11.77 2.70 -11.13
N ALA A 163 10.51 2.56 -11.44
CA ALA A 163 10.01 2.42 -12.80
C ALA A 163 8.87 3.40 -13.04
N ARG A 164 8.72 3.83 -14.28
CA ARG A 164 7.66 4.73 -14.70
C ARG A 164 7.17 4.39 -16.10
N THR A 165 5.95 4.75 -16.37
CA THR A 165 5.36 4.65 -17.71
C THR A 165 4.31 5.75 -17.90
N THR A 166 4.04 6.11 -19.13
CA THR A 166 2.95 7.03 -19.51
C THR A 166 1.86 6.33 -20.32
N ASP A 167 2.09 5.07 -20.72
CA ASP A 167 1.14 4.27 -21.50
C ASP A 167 0.79 2.93 -20.83
N GLY A 168 1.36 2.67 -19.64
CA GLY A 168 1.18 1.44 -18.88
C GLY A 168 1.78 0.20 -19.53
N ARG A 169 2.47 0.32 -20.64
CA ARG A 169 3.06 -0.78 -21.43
C ARG A 169 4.57 -0.68 -21.54
N ASN A 170 5.08 0.53 -21.76
CA ASN A 170 6.51 0.78 -21.91
C ASN A 170 7.07 1.38 -20.61
N TRP A 171 7.60 0.52 -19.76
CA TRP A 171 8.20 0.94 -18.50
C TRP A 171 9.64 1.45 -18.71
N ASN A 172 9.99 2.55 -18.03
CA ASN A 172 11.25 3.30 -18.17
C ASN A 172 11.47 3.96 -19.55
N GLY A 173 10.41 4.22 -20.32
CA GLY A 173 10.46 4.92 -21.61
C GLY A 173 11.21 4.17 -22.70
N LYS A 174 10.75 4.28 -23.94
CA LYS A 174 11.39 3.79 -25.18
C LYS A 174 11.97 2.37 -25.12
N GLY A 175 11.16 1.37 -24.75
CA GLY A 175 11.49 -0.05 -24.98
C GLY A 175 12.65 -0.62 -24.16
N ARG A 176 13.06 0.01 -23.08
CA ARG A 176 14.03 -0.54 -22.13
C ARG A 176 13.32 -1.05 -20.89
N SER A 177 13.15 -2.34 -20.86
CA SER A 177 12.45 -3.10 -19.84
C SER A 177 13.22 -3.30 -18.53
N LYS A 178 14.13 -2.43 -18.14
CA LYS A 178 14.83 -2.56 -16.87
C LYS A 178 14.72 -1.26 -16.11
N PRO A 179 14.00 -1.26 -14.97
CA PRO A 179 14.13 -0.17 -14.01
C PRO A 179 15.59 -0.07 -13.60
N GLY A 180 16.14 1.12 -13.69
CA GLY A 180 17.47 1.39 -13.15
C GLY A 180 17.38 1.50 -11.64
N PRO A 181 18.43 1.17 -10.88
CA PRO A 181 18.48 1.49 -9.49
C PRO A 181 18.38 3.01 -9.32
N LEU A 182 17.40 3.48 -8.56
CA LEU A 182 17.28 4.88 -8.16
C LEU A 182 18.41 5.22 -7.18
N LEU A 183 18.62 4.32 -6.23
CA LEU A 183 19.69 4.41 -5.23
C LEU A 183 20.23 3.01 -4.96
N SER A 184 21.54 2.90 -4.75
CA SER A 184 22.19 1.69 -4.26
C SER A 184 22.21 1.73 -2.71
N GLY A 185 22.04 0.60 -2.09
CA GLY A 185 22.03 0.43 -0.64
C GLY A 185 20.79 -0.32 -0.17
N LEU A 186 20.77 -0.63 1.11
CA LEU A 186 19.62 -1.29 1.73
C LEU A 186 18.40 -0.37 1.66
N CYS A 187 17.32 -0.91 1.13
CA CYS A 187 16.02 -0.25 1.05
C CYS A 187 14.96 -1.24 1.54
N PHE A 188 14.08 -0.76 2.39
CA PHE A 188 12.96 -1.53 2.90
C PHE A 188 11.68 -0.73 2.77
N ASN A 189 10.59 -1.42 2.41
CA ASN A 189 9.25 -0.87 2.39
C ASN A 189 9.15 0.47 1.62
N PRO A 190 9.54 0.52 0.35
CA PRO A 190 9.44 1.75 -0.43
C PRO A 190 7.98 2.11 -0.69
N GLU A 191 7.68 3.40 -0.54
CA GLU A 191 6.40 4.00 -0.89
C GLU A 191 6.63 5.04 -1.99
N VAL A 192 5.86 4.98 -3.06
CA VAL A 192 5.78 6.04 -4.07
C VAL A 192 4.44 6.72 -3.98
N LEU A 193 4.42 8.03 -4.02
CA LEU A 193 3.21 8.84 -4.05
C LEU A 193 3.40 10.03 -4.98
N VAL A 194 2.30 10.60 -5.45
CA VAL A 194 2.29 11.81 -6.28
C VAL A 194 1.42 12.84 -5.60
N ASP A 195 1.96 14.02 -5.35
CA ASP A 195 1.22 15.09 -4.73
C ASP A 195 0.27 15.80 -5.73
N ALA A 196 -0.57 16.68 -5.23
CA ALA A 196 -1.50 17.44 -6.06
C ALA A 196 -0.79 18.39 -7.05
N GLY A 197 0.50 18.66 -6.87
CA GLY A 197 1.34 19.42 -7.80
C GLY A 197 1.91 18.58 -8.94
N GLY A 198 1.81 17.25 -8.86
CA GLY A 198 2.42 16.30 -9.80
C GLY A 198 3.88 15.97 -9.46
N THR A 199 4.36 16.33 -8.25
CA THR A 199 5.66 15.90 -7.76
C THR A 199 5.59 14.44 -7.33
N VAL A 200 6.54 13.63 -7.80
CA VAL A 200 6.70 12.24 -7.40
C VAL A 200 7.61 12.18 -6.18
N HIS A 201 7.12 11.61 -5.10
CA HIS A 201 7.87 11.36 -3.87
C HIS A 201 8.15 9.86 -3.75
N VAL A 202 9.36 9.48 -3.38
CA VAL A 202 9.71 8.10 -3.04
C VAL A 202 10.29 8.09 -1.64
N VAL A 203 9.64 7.36 -0.74
CA VAL A 203 9.99 7.24 0.68
C VAL A 203 10.41 5.80 0.96
N TRP A 204 11.44 5.58 1.79
CA TRP A 204 11.87 4.23 2.15
C TRP A 204 12.59 4.21 3.50
N MET A 205 12.74 3.02 4.07
CA MET A 205 13.55 2.77 5.25
C MET A 205 14.93 2.22 4.86
N THR A 206 15.98 2.58 5.59
CA THR A 206 17.36 2.13 5.32
C THR A 206 17.70 0.79 5.96
N GLY A 207 16.83 0.23 6.77
CA GLY A 207 17.03 -1.05 7.44
C GLY A 207 15.86 -1.43 8.34
N PRO A 208 15.85 -2.66 8.87
CA PRO A 208 14.77 -3.14 9.73
C PRO A 208 14.89 -2.64 11.19
N SER A 209 16.07 -2.19 11.61
CA SER A 209 16.31 -1.69 12.98
C SER A 209 17.47 -0.71 12.99
N GLY A 210 17.41 0.30 13.87
CA GLY A 210 18.39 1.39 13.93
C GLY A 210 18.45 2.20 12.64
N CYS A 211 17.34 2.24 11.93
CA CYS A 211 17.27 2.78 10.58
C CYS A 211 16.80 4.23 10.54
N SER A 212 16.84 4.79 9.35
CA SER A 212 16.28 6.09 9.02
C SER A 212 15.18 5.92 7.97
N ILE A 213 14.24 6.86 7.94
CA ILE A 213 13.30 7.05 6.85
C ILE A 213 13.85 8.19 6.00
N LEU A 214 14.00 7.92 4.71
CA LEU A 214 14.51 8.85 3.72
C LEU A 214 13.47 9.09 2.63
N ALA A 215 13.57 10.25 1.97
CA ALA A 215 12.76 10.56 0.79
C ALA A 215 13.61 11.22 -0.29
N VAL A 216 13.19 11.05 -1.54
CA VAL A 216 13.62 11.82 -2.71
C VAL A 216 12.40 12.28 -3.48
N ASP A 217 12.54 13.42 -4.16
CA ASP A 217 11.46 14.05 -4.92
C ASP A 217 11.85 14.22 -6.38
N SER A 218 10.88 14.09 -7.26
CA SER A 218 11.01 14.39 -8.68
C SER A 218 9.90 15.33 -9.15
N ALA A 219 10.29 16.46 -9.72
CA ALA A 219 9.36 17.42 -10.32
C ALA A 219 9.16 17.20 -11.84
N ASP A 220 9.86 16.23 -12.41
CA ASP A 220 9.88 15.97 -13.86
C ASP A 220 9.35 14.57 -14.23
N GLY A 221 8.46 14.02 -13.38
CA GLY A 221 7.83 12.72 -13.60
C GLY A 221 8.81 11.56 -13.50
N GLY A 222 9.77 11.63 -12.59
CA GLY A 222 10.72 10.54 -12.32
C GLY A 222 11.87 10.46 -13.32
N HIS A 223 12.18 11.54 -14.04
CA HIS A 223 13.40 11.59 -14.88
C HIS A 223 14.64 11.89 -14.07
N THR A 224 14.53 12.83 -13.13
CA THR A 224 15.58 13.19 -12.17
C THR A 224 15.01 13.27 -10.78
N PHE A 225 15.85 13.05 -9.78
CA PHE A 225 15.47 13.09 -8.37
C PHE A 225 16.40 14.01 -7.58
N SER A 226 15.85 14.60 -6.52
CA SER A 226 16.61 15.36 -5.53
C SER A 226 17.66 14.50 -4.81
N ALA A 227 18.55 15.14 -4.06
CA ALA A 227 19.31 14.44 -3.03
C ALA A 227 18.35 13.91 -1.94
N PRO A 228 18.68 12.77 -1.29
CA PRO A 228 17.87 12.23 -0.22
C PRO A 228 17.74 13.20 0.96
N VAL A 229 16.50 13.31 1.47
CA VAL A 229 16.17 14.05 2.69
C VAL A 229 15.82 13.06 3.78
N THR A 230 16.35 13.28 5.00
CA THR A 230 16.03 12.44 6.15
C THR A 230 14.73 12.89 6.81
N ILE A 231 13.73 12.01 6.78
CA ILE A 231 12.45 12.20 7.47
C ILE A 231 12.59 11.88 8.96
N ALA A 232 13.18 10.72 9.29
CA ALA A 232 13.34 10.28 10.66
C ALA A 232 14.62 9.44 10.83
N GLU A 233 15.14 9.37 12.07
CA GLU A 233 16.36 8.66 12.42
C GLU A 233 16.22 7.90 13.74
N GLY A 234 17.06 6.86 13.91
CA GLY A 234 17.15 6.11 15.14
C GLY A 234 15.92 5.25 15.42
N ILE A 235 15.25 4.79 14.37
CA ILE A 235 14.04 3.96 14.47
C ILE A 235 14.45 2.56 14.93
N VAL A 236 13.82 2.09 16.01
CA VAL A 236 13.93 0.70 16.44
C VAL A 236 12.85 -0.10 15.72
N GLY A 237 13.26 -1.07 14.94
CA GLY A 237 12.31 -1.93 14.21
C GLY A 237 11.33 -2.63 15.14
N VAL A 238 10.15 -2.91 14.63
CA VAL A 238 9.14 -3.66 15.34
C VAL A 238 9.66 -5.08 15.61
N ARG A 239 9.47 -5.55 16.83
CA ARG A 239 10.03 -6.83 17.32
C ARG A 239 9.51 -8.03 16.55
N GLU A 240 10.29 -9.12 16.62
CA GLU A 240 9.91 -10.41 16.04
C GLU A 240 8.51 -10.86 16.53
N GLY A 241 7.69 -11.30 15.60
CA GLY A 241 6.32 -11.77 15.86
C GLY A 241 5.22 -10.77 15.48
N LEU A 242 5.55 -9.51 15.21
CA LEU A 242 4.65 -8.56 14.57
C LEU A 242 5.02 -8.39 13.09
N PRO A 243 4.06 -8.03 12.23
CA PRO A 243 4.34 -7.78 10.81
C PRO A 243 5.35 -6.66 10.62
N GLU A 244 6.21 -6.79 9.62
CA GLU A 244 7.03 -5.67 9.17
C GLU A 244 6.13 -4.49 8.80
N THR A 245 6.54 -3.30 9.24
CA THR A 245 5.71 -2.11 9.12
C THR A 245 6.37 -1.10 8.20
N ALA A 246 5.71 -0.82 7.09
CA ALA A 246 6.09 0.29 6.21
C ALA A 246 5.76 1.63 6.87
N PRO A 247 6.53 2.70 6.61
CA PRO A 247 6.07 4.06 6.87
C PRO A 247 4.89 4.38 5.94
N ALA A 248 3.99 5.23 6.39
CA ALA A 248 2.94 5.80 5.58
C ALA A 248 3.16 7.30 5.43
N THR A 249 3.03 7.81 4.21
CA THR A 249 3.25 9.22 3.91
C THR A 249 2.07 9.80 3.13
N CYS A 250 1.70 11.03 3.41
CA CYS A 250 0.80 11.80 2.57
C CYS A 250 1.34 13.22 2.36
N VAL A 251 1.02 13.81 1.20
CA VAL A 251 1.38 15.19 0.87
C VAL A 251 0.13 15.91 0.37
N ALA A 252 -0.25 16.97 1.07
CA ALA A 252 -1.39 17.81 0.73
C ALA A 252 -1.04 18.84 -0.34
N ALA A 253 -2.05 19.35 -1.03
CA ALA A 253 -1.91 20.34 -2.11
C ALA A 253 -1.24 21.64 -1.68
N ASP A 254 -1.31 21.98 -0.39
CA ASP A 254 -0.70 23.18 0.20
C ASP A 254 0.76 22.95 0.69
N GLY A 255 1.34 21.78 0.36
CA GLY A 255 2.72 21.41 0.70
C GLY A 255 2.88 20.84 2.12
N VAL A 256 1.80 20.58 2.84
CA VAL A 256 1.91 19.83 4.10
C VAL A 256 2.17 18.37 3.78
N ALA A 257 3.25 17.81 4.32
CA ALA A 257 3.52 16.39 4.28
C ALA A 257 3.55 15.83 5.71
N VAL A 258 3.03 14.62 5.87
CA VAL A 258 3.07 13.87 7.13
C VAL A 258 3.59 12.47 6.83
N CYS A 259 4.53 12.00 7.65
CA CYS A 259 5.01 10.64 7.65
C CYS A 259 4.77 10.02 9.02
N VAL A 260 4.20 8.82 9.05
CA VAL A 260 3.92 8.03 10.26
C VAL A 260 4.63 6.69 10.14
N TRP A 261 5.21 6.19 11.22
CA TRP A 261 5.88 4.89 11.27
C TRP A 261 5.70 4.23 12.64
N ALA A 262 5.88 2.92 12.67
CA ALA A 262 5.91 2.17 13.92
C ALA A 262 7.35 2.04 14.44
N ASP A 263 7.51 2.13 15.77
CA ASP A 263 8.80 2.11 16.45
C ASP A 263 8.68 1.45 17.81
N ASP A 264 9.57 0.51 18.12
CA ASP A 264 9.57 -0.27 19.38
C ASP A 264 10.57 0.27 20.43
N ARG A 265 11.03 1.51 20.30
CA ARG A 265 12.02 2.12 21.19
C ARG A 265 11.65 2.12 22.67
N GLU A 266 10.38 2.04 22.99
CA GLU A 266 9.86 1.99 24.36
C GLU A 266 9.54 0.55 24.83
N GLY A 267 10.01 -0.47 24.10
CA GLY A 267 9.73 -1.89 24.38
C GLY A 267 8.32 -2.34 23.97
N ARG A 268 7.62 -1.49 23.22
CA ARG A 268 6.32 -1.72 22.62
C ARG A 268 6.23 -0.93 21.33
N ALA A 269 5.76 -1.55 20.25
CA ALA A 269 5.54 -0.84 19.00
C ALA A 269 4.48 0.24 19.19
N ARG A 270 4.85 1.48 18.89
CA ARG A 270 3.98 2.66 18.90
C ARG A 270 4.15 3.42 17.60
N LEU A 271 3.13 4.18 17.23
CA LEU A 271 3.20 5.05 16.08
C LEU A 271 3.82 6.40 16.46
N TYR A 272 4.77 6.83 15.62
CA TYR A 272 5.41 8.13 15.68
C TYR A 272 5.18 8.86 14.37
N HIS A 273 5.22 10.19 14.41
CA HIS A 273 5.04 11.01 13.22
C HIS A 273 5.98 12.20 13.17
N ARG A 274 6.18 12.71 11.97
CA ARG A 274 6.74 14.03 11.68
C ARG A 274 5.93 14.68 10.58
N ARG A 275 5.99 16.02 10.54
CA ARG A 275 5.37 16.80 9.47
C ARG A 275 6.36 17.74 8.81
N SER A 276 6.10 18.06 7.56
CA SER A 276 6.71 19.11 6.76
C SER A 276 5.64 20.14 6.37
N LEU A 277 6.06 21.39 6.16
CA LEU A 277 5.19 22.47 5.66
C LEU A 277 5.64 22.98 4.27
N ASP A 278 6.62 22.33 3.65
CA ASP A 278 7.28 22.75 2.42
C ASP A 278 7.43 21.61 1.39
N GLY A 279 6.51 20.68 1.38
CA GLY A 279 6.49 19.55 0.45
C GLY A 279 7.52 18.47 0.74
N GLY A 280 7.88 18.28 2.02
CA GLY A 280 8.85 17.25 2.42
C GLY A 280 10.32 17.69 2.38
N ARG A 281 10.60 18.94 2.02
CA ARG A 281 11.99 19.45 1.94
C ARG A 281 12.63 19.60 3.31
N THR A 282 11.86 20.04 4.30
CA THR A 282 12.30 20.12 5.70
C THR A 282 11.23 19.53 6.63
N TRP A 283 11.68 18.88 7.70
CA TRP A 283 10.79 18.17 8.63
C TRP A 283 10.89 18.78 10.03
N GLN A 284 9.72 19.07 10.62
CA GLN A 284 9.60 19.74 11.91
C GLN A 284 9.72 18.76 13.09
N GLY A 285 10.19 19.27 14.23
CA GLY A 285 10.32 18.52 15.48
C GLY A 285 11.58 17.64 15.55
N PRO A 286 11.69 16.78 16.58
CA PRO A 286 12.86 15.91 16.76
C PRO A 286 12.97 14.88 15.63
N ALA A 287 14.19 14.52 15.25
CA ALA A 287 14.44 13.52 14.21
C ALA A 287 13.84 12.15 14.53
N ALA A 288 13.72 11.83 15.80
CA ALA A 288 13.07 10.62 16.28
C ALA A 288 11.52 10.65 16.18
N GLY A 289 10.93 11.77 15.78
CA GLY A 289 9.47 11.97 15.72
C GLY A 289 8.82 12.19 17.07
N ALA A 290 7.53 12.51 17.03
CA ALA A 290 6.66 12.59 18.19
C ALA A 290 5.66 11.41 18.17
N PRO A 291 5.20 10.90 19.33
CA PRO A 291 4.14 9.93 19.38
C PRO A 291 2.91 10.42 18.63
N LEU A 292 2.26 9.53 17.84
CA LEU A 292 1.06 9.88 17.06
C LEU A 292 -0.06 10.34 17.99
N ILE A 293 -0.28 9.60 19.07
CA ILE A 293 -1.28 9.93 20.10
C ILE A 293 -0.55 10.35 21.37
N CYS A 294 -0.79 11.58 21.82
CA CYS A 294 -0.27 12.09 23.08
C CYS A 294 -1.07 11.56 24.26
N GLY A 295 -0.40 11.15 25.36
CA GLY A 295 -1.00 10.67 26.58
C GLY A 295 -0.65 9.22 26.92
N GLU A 296 -1.36 8.65 27.91
CA GLU A 296 -1.22 7.21 28.20
C GLU A 296 -1.80 6.42 27.03
N GLY A 297 -0.91 6.02 26.12
CA GLY A 297 -1.24 5.20 24.97
C GLY A 297 -1.83 3.86 25.41
N SER A 298 -2.53 3.21 24.50
CA SER A 298 -2.94 1.81 24.62
C SER A 298 -1.80 0.95 25.14
N SER A 299 -2.11 -0.05 25.98
CA SER A 299 -1.13 -1.09 26.37
C SER A 299 -0.79 -2.05 25.21
N GLN A 300 -1.37 -1.82 24.04
CA GLN A 300 -1.28 -2.64 22.86
C GLN A 300 -0.17 -2.16 21.93
N HIS A 301 0.33 -3.04 21.08
CA HIS A 301 1.21 -2.68 19.98
C HIS A 301 0.41 -1.97 18.89
N GLU A 302 0.93 -0.88 18.35
CA GLU A 302 0.39 -0.12 17.23
C GLU A 302 1.31 -0.33 16.02
N PHE A 303 0.75 -0.70 14.86
CA PHE A 303 1.57 -1.04 13.70
C PHE A 303 0.79 -0.90 12.38
N GLN A 304 1.52 -0.95 11.26
CA GLN A 304 1.00 -0.78 9.89
C GLN A 304 0.10 0.46 9.75
N PRO A 305 0.66 1.65 9.91
CA PRO A 305 -0.08 2.88 9.68
C PRO A 305 -0.44 3.00 8.21
N HIS A 306 -1.59 3.60 7.94
CA HIS A 306 -2.02 4.03 6.62
C HIS A 306 -2.59 5.44 6.71
N LEU A 307 -2.13 6.34 5.85
CA LEU A 307 -2.56 7.73 5.85
C LEU A 307 -3.51 8.02 4.69
N ILE A 308 -4.55 8.78 5.00
CA ILE A 308 -5.50 9.29 4.02
C ILE A 308 -5.65 10.78 4.24
N LEU A 309 -5.56 11.53 3.15
CA LEU A 309 -5.90 12.94 3.11
C LEU A 309 -7.34 13.07 2.59
N THR A 310 -8.24 13.64 3.40
CA THR A 310 -9.62 13.88 2.97
C THR A 310 -9.72 15.11 2.09
N ALA A 311 -10.82 15.25 1.37
CA ALA A 311 -11.10 16.45 0.58
C ALA A 311 -11.25 17.72 1.45
N GLY A 312 -11.55 17.56 2.73
CA GLY A 312 -11.63 18.65 3.72
C GLY A 312 -10.26 19.08 4.26
N GLY A 313 -9.21 18.31 3.97
CA GLY A 313 -7.83 18.58 4.44
C GLY A 313 -7.51 17.91 5.77
N GLU A 314 -8.39 17.10 6.32
CA GLU A 314 -8.10 16.27 7.49
C GLU A 314 -7.15 15.14 7.11
N ILE A 315 -6.24 14.79 8.00
CA ILE A 315 -5.34 13.65 7.83
C ILE A 315 -5.79 12.53 8.76
N CYS A 316 -6.27 11.44 8.18
CA CYS A 316 -6.68 10.24 8.89
C CYS A 316 -5.54 9.23 8.89
N CYS A 317 -5.16 8.71 10.07
CA CYS A 317 -4.23 7.61 10.22
C CYS A 317 -4.98 6.39 10.72
N ALA A 318 -5.17 5.39 9.88
CA ALA A 318 -5.68 4.08 10.27
C ALA A 318 -4.50 3.15 10.60
N TYR A 319 -4.67 2.27 11.58
CA TYR A 319 -3.60 1.37 12.04
C TYR A 319 -4.17 0.18 12.79
N TYR A 320 -3.36 -0.86 12.95
CA TYR A 320 -3.73 -2.01 13.76
C TYR A 320 -3.21 -1.87 15.19
N GLU A 321 -4.01 -2.37 16.12
CA GLU A 321 -3.65 -2.55 17.52
C GLU A 321 -3.68 -4.03 17.89
N TYR A 322 -2.60 -4.53 18.50
CA TYR A 322 -2.47 -5.92 18.94
C TYR A 322 -2.09 -6.00 20.41
N GLY A 323 -2.83 -6.76 21.16
CA GLY A 323 -2.55 -6.99 22.58
C GLY A 323 -3.78 -7.46 23.34
N PRO A 324 -3.64 -7.66 24.67
CA PRO A 324 -4.76 -8.07 25.51
C PRO A 324 -5.78 -6.93 25.60
N LYS A 325 -7.05 -7.26 25.44
CA LYS A 325 -8.17 -6.29 25.58
C LYS A 325 -8.56 -6.09 27.05
N ALA A 326 -8.17 -7.02 27.93
CA ALA A 326 -8.27 -6.94 29.38
C ALA A 326 -7.03 -7.59 30.00
N PRO A 327 -6.66 -7.28 31.25
CA PRO A 327 -5.53 -7.93 31.93
C PRO A 327 -5.71 -9.45 31.95
N GLY A 328 -4.71 -10.19 31.40
CA GLY A 328 -4.74 -11.64 31.28
C GLY A 328 -5.71 -12.20 30.22
N GLY A 329 -6.28 -11.34 29.36
CA GLY A 329 -7.16 -11.74 28.26
C GLY A 329 -6.38 -12.18 27.00
N ASP A 330 -7.14 -12.63 26.00
CA ASP A 330 -6.61 -13.06 24.71
C ASP A 330 -5.93 -11.89 23.97
N LEU A 331 -4.90 -12.24 23.20
CA LEU A 331 -4.21 -11.29 22.31
C LEU A 331 -5.01 -11.13 21.03
N LEU A 332 -5.64 -10.00 20.89
CA LEU A 332 -6.56 -9.71 19.78
C LEU A 332 -6.09 -8.50 18.98
N VAL A 333 -6.52 -8.43 17.72
CA VAL A 333 -6.28 -7.31 16.81
C VAL A 333 -7.55 -6.47 16.66
N ASP A 334 -7.38 -5.15 16.73
CA ASP A 334 -8.38 -4.17 16.30
C ASP A 334 -7.82 -3.30 15.18
N LEU A 335 -8.71 -2.77 14.37
CA LEU A 335 -8.45 -1.64 13.50
C LEU A 335 -8.84 -0.36 14.23
N ALA A 336 -7.90 0.57 14.33
CA ALA A 336 -8.11 1.86 14.97
C ALA A 336 -7.77 3.00 13.99
N MET A 337 -8.22 4.20 14.31
CA MET A 337 -7.94 5.42 13.56
C MET A 337 -7.75 6.60 14.49
N ALA A 338 -6.85 7.51 14.10
CA ALA A 338 -6.70 8.85 14.67
C ALA A 338 -6.79 9.89 13.56
N VAL A 339 -7.33 11.07 13.86
CA VAL A 339 -7.53 12.14 12.87
C VAL A 339 -6.83 13.41 13.32
N SER A 340 -6.12 14.04 12.40
CA SER A 340 -5.55 15.37 12.57
C SER A 340 -6.42 16.40 11.85
N TYR A 341 -6.82 17.44 12.56
CA TYR A 341 -7.55 18.61 12.06
C TYR A 341 -6.66 19.85 11.96
N ASP A 342 -5.37 19.74 12.30
CA ASP A 342 -4.41 20.82 12.39
C ASP A 342 -3.18 20.60 11.47
N ARG A 343 -3.43 19.98 10.32
CA ARG A 343 -2.42 19.76 9.29
C ARG A 343 -1.26 18.88 9.81
N GLY A 344 -1.58 17.81 10.53
CA GLY A 344 -0.60 16.85 11.04
C GLY A 344 0.26 17.35 12.22
N ALA A 345 -0.13 18.45 12.88
CA ALA A 345 0.57 18.91 14.08
C ALA A 345 0.28 17.99 15.27
N THR A 346 -0.97 17.62 15.41
CA THR A 346 -1.44 16.69 16.44
C THR A 346 -2.49 15.75 15.85
N PHE A 347 -2.59 14.57 16.44
CA PHE A 347 -3.67 13.62 16.15
C PHE A 347 -4.58 13.49 17.36
N GLY A 348 -5.88 13.44 17.09
CA GLY A 348 -6.91 13.32 18.12
C GLY A 348 -6.92 11.94 18.77
N SER A 349 -7.90 11.75 19.63
CA SER A 349 -8.06 10.48 20.36
C SER A 349 -8.33 9.32 19.41
N ARG A 350 -7.83 8.18 19.79
CA ARG A 350 -8.06 6.89 19.15
C ARG A 350 -9.55 6.58 18.99
N MET A 351 -9.95 6.14 17.81
CA MET A 351 -11.26 5.55 17.52
C MET A 351 -11.08 4.11 17.06
N VAL A 352 -11.84 3.17 17.60
CA VAL A 352 -11.87 1.79 17.09
C VAL A 352 -12.85 1.71 15.94
N LEU A 353 -12.41 1.17 14.80
CA LEU A 353 -13.20 1.01 13.59
C LEU A 353 -13.76 -0.41 13.43
N SER A 354 -13.05 -1.42 13.97
CA SER A 354 -13.53 -2.81 13.92
C SER A 354 -14.78 -2.97 14.78
N GLU A 355 -15.82 -3.61 14.26
CA GLU A 355 -17.04 -3.95 15.03
C GLU A 355 -16.72 -4.91 16.18
N ARG A 356 -15.73 -5.76 16.00
CA ARG A 356 -15.21 -6.69 17.00
C ARG A 356 -13.72 -6.95 16.74
N PRO A 357 -12.92 -7.14 17.78
CA PRO A 357 -11.54 -7.59 17.62
C PRO A 357 -11.53 -9.01 17.05
N TRP A 358 -10.44 -9.37 16.36
CA TRP A 358 -10.24 -10.73 15.85
C TRP A 358 -8.98 -11.35 16.42
N ASP A 359 -8.99 -12.70 16.48
CA ASP A 359 -7.85 -13.49 16.93
C ASP A 359 -6.97 -13.84 15.73
N PRO A 360 -5.75 -13.28 15.61
CA PRO A 360 -4.88 -13.58 14.49
C PRO A 360 -4.42 -15.05 14.46
N ALA A 361 -4.51 -15.79 15.57
CA ALA A 361 -4.15 -17.20 15.61
C ALA A 361 -5.24 -18.12 15.03
N VAL A 362 -6.52 -17.68 15.15
CA VAL A 362 -7.69 -18.46 14.72
C VAL A 362 -8.20 -17.99 13.37
N ASP A 363 -8.23 -16.68 13.17
CA ASP A 363 -8.79 -16.05 11.97
C ASP A 363 -7.77 -15.93 10.83
N GLN A 364 -6.52 -16.37 11.04
CA GLN A 364 -5.52 -16.38 9.98
C GLN A 364 -5.85 -17.41 8.91
N PRO A 365 -5.84 -16.99 7.64
CA PRO A 365 -5.77 -17.91 6.54
C PRO A 365 -4.45 -18.69 6.60
N ILE A 366 -4.56 -20.01 6.63
CA ILE A 366 -3.43 -20.92 6.70
C ILE A 366 -2.63 -20.81 5.39
N SER A 367 -1.57 -20.02 5.38
CA SER A 367 -0.45 -20.24 4.47
C SER A 367 0.83 -20.37 5.28
N ARG A 368 1.08 -21.57 5.77
CA ARG A 368 2.43 -21.97 6.18
C ARG A 368 3.26 -22.06 4.90
N GLY A 369 3.94 -20.99 4.54
CA GLY A 369 4.89 -21.01 3.44
C GLY A 369 4.95 -19.84 2.49
N ALA A 370 4.13 -18.82 2.64
CA ALA A 370 4.25 -17.59 1.86
C ALA A 370 4.64 -16.42 2.78
N THR A 371 5.82 -15.90 2.53
CA THR A 371 6.35 -14.57 2.82
C THR A 371 5.79 -13.84 4.05
N ARG A 372 6.68 -13.55 4.99
CA ARG A 372 6.51 -12.57 6.07
C ARG A 372 6.03 -11.24 5.47
N GLY A 373 4.75 -10.93 5.59
CA GLY A 373 4.24 -9.65 5.08
C GLY A 373 2.75 -9.55 4.77
N ALA A 374 1.97 -10.59 5.01
CA ALA A 374 0.57 -10.61 4.59
C ALA A 374 -0.42 -10.37 5.74
N LEU A 375 -0.39 -9.21 6.35
CA LEU A 375 -1.61 -8.55 6.78
C LEU A 375 -1.95 -7.56 5.67
N GLY A 376 -3.02 -7.85 4.94
CA GLY A 376 -3.41 -7.09 3.76
C GLY A 376 -3.50 -5.60 4.05
N TRP A 377 -2.98 -4.81 3.13
CA TRP A 377 -3.11 -3.36 3.11
C TRP A 377 -4.61 -3.02 3.11
N LEU A 378 -5.06 -2.36 4.16
CA LEU A 378 -6.33 -1.65 4.10
C LEU A 378 -6.13 -0.43 3.22
N ALA A 379 -6.52 -0.54 1.95
CA ALA A 379 -6.74 0.64 1.14
C ALA A 379 -8.06 1.26 1.62
N LEU A 380 -7.96 2.33 2.37
CA LEU A 380 -9.06 3.24 2.62
C LEU A 380 -8.95 4.30 1.52
N GLY A 381 -9.79 4.23 0.51
CA GLY A 381 -9.93 5.24 -0.54
C GLY A 381 -10.83 6.37 -0.12
#